data_bbf7836745ea6898038ece1b337a9763
#
_entry.id   bbf7836745ea6898038ece1b337a9763
#
_cell.length_a   1.000
_cell.length_b   1.000
_cell.length_c   1.000
_cell.angle_alpha   90.00
_cell.angle_beta   90.00
_cell.angle_gamma   90.00
#
_symmetry.space_group_name_H-M   'P 1'
#
loop_
_entity.id
_entity.type
_entity.pdbx_description
1 polymer ?
#
loop_
_entity_poly.entity_id
_entity_poly.type
_entity_poly.pdbx_seq_one_letter_code
_entity_poly.pdbx_strand_id
1 'polypeptide(L)'
;MNEQLSSDWLGLAGRVCVVTGGGDGIGRAVAVNLARAGAHVAAIDRDEQGLEKTRAELPGNRHVTASCDVTDPDSIEQASKAIETALGPCHVLVNAAAILRPGTLDTLSLAEWNLVLSVNLTGYFLCAQTFGAQMRKLGRGSLVHVASIAGSNAQGKSGAYSVSKAGVIMLSRQLASEWGPEGVRSNVVSPGMVITPMSQAFYDTPGVTERRSAVTPMRRIAMPQDIADAVTFLASDRASYVNGDEIVVDGGFTRTIMNLVPRPGHD
;
A
#
# COMPACT_ATOMS: atom_id res chain seq x y z
N MET A 1 31.42 12.58 20.21
CA MET A 1 30.05 13.00 20.57
C MET A 1 29.17 11.83 20.23
N ASN A 2 28.87 10.97 21.23
CA ASN A 2 27.97 9.81 21.02
C ASN A 2 26.53 10.34 20.96
N GLU A 3 26.02 10.54 19.75
CA GLU A 3 24.57 10.56 19.55
C GLU A 3 24.08 9.13 19.85
N GLN A 4 23.49 8.93 21.03
CA GLN A 4 22.62 7.79 21.26
C GLN A 4 21.56 7.85 20.16
N LEU A 5 21.62 6.88 19.22
CA LEU A 5 20.55 6.66 18.26
C LEU A 5 19.25 6.63 19.07
N SER A 6 18.38 7.61 18.88
CA SER A 6 17.11 7.68 19.59
C SER A 6 16.39 6.34 19.40
N SER A 7 15.72 5.85 20.44
CA SER A 7 14.91 4.61 20.37
C SER A 7 13.83 4.66 19.28
N ASP A 8 13.53 5.85 18.75
CA ASP A 8 12.65 6.12 17.59
C ASP A 8 13.46 6.61 16.38
N TRP A 9 14.29 5.74 15.82
CA TRP A 9 15.07 6.03 14.61
C TRP A 9 14.21 6.41 13.40
N LEU A 10 12.99 5.85 13.29
CA LEU A 10 12.06 6.13 12.20
C LEU A 10 11.26 7.42 12.39
N GLY A 11 11.18 7.94 13.62
CA GLY A 11 10.37 9.11 13.96
C GLY A 11 8.86 8.82 13.83
N LEU A 12 8.43 7.59 14.08
CA LEU A 12 7.03 7.15 14.00
C LEU A 12 6.36 7.02 15.37
N ALA A 13 7.12 7.04 16.47
CA ALA A 13 6.56 6.88 17.81
C ALA A 13 5.49 7.95 18.09
N GLY A 14 4.31 7.49 18.52
CA GLY A 14 3.16 8.33 18.85
C GLY A 14 2.42 8.95 17.65
N ARG A 15 2.86 8.72 16.40
CA ARG A 15 2.16 9.22 15.21
C ARG A 15 0.92 8.38 14.93
N VAL A 16 -0.16 9.03 14.54
CA VAL A 16 -1.37 8.35 14.09
C VAL A 16 -1.19 7.94 12.63
N CYS A 17 -1.21 6.62 12.40
CA CYS A 17 -1.07 6.01 11.08
C CYS A 17 -2.36 5.28 10.71
N VAL A 18 -3.00 5.69 9.63
CA VAL A 18 -4.20 5.06 9.08
C VAL A 18 -3.81 4.11 7.95
N VAL A 19 -4.32 2.88 7.97
CA VAL A 19 -4.06 1.87 6.93
C VAL A 19 -5.39 1.36 6.39
N THR A 20 -5.68 1.61 5.10
CA THR A 20 -6.83 1.02 4.41
C THR A 20 -6.50 -0.39 3.93
N GLY A 21 -7.50 -1.27 3.84
CA GLY A 21 -7.24 -2.69 3.54
C GLY A 21 -6.48 -3.38 4.68
N GLY A 22 -6.64 -2.87 5.92
CA GLY A 22 -5.92 -3.32 7.10
C GLY A 22 -6.37 -4.68 7.64
N GLY A 23 -7.40 -5.29 7.05
CA GLY A 23 -7.95 -6.57 7.51
C GLY A 23 -7.09 -7.78 7.15
N ASP A 24 -6.27 -7.73 6.10
CA ASP A 24 -5.39 -8.85 5.73
C ASP A 24 -4.16 -8.44 4.89
N GLY A 25 -3.40 -9.43 4.43
CA GLY A 25 -2.34 -9.29 3.44
C GLY A 25 -1.33 -8.18 3.73
N ILE A 26 -1.07 -7.35 2.71
CA ILE A 26 -0.10 -6.25 2.81
C ILE A 26 -0.56 -5.21 3.83
N GLY A 27 -1.87 -4.86 3.85
CA GLY A 27 -2.40 -3.85 4.76
C GLY A 27 -2.22 -4.26 6.23
N ARG A 28 -2.52 -5.52 6.59
CA ARG A 28 -2.25 -6.05 7.94
C ARG A 28 -0.77 -6.00 8.29
N ALA A 29 0.11 -6.47 7.40
CA ALA A 29 1.54 -6.47 7.64
C ALA A 29 2.08 -5.04 7.86
N VAL A 30 1.59 -4.06 7.10
CA VAL A 30 1.91 -2.64 7.27
C VAL A 30 1.41 -2.13 8.62
N ALA A 31 0.17 -2.42 9.01
CA ALA A 31 -0.39 -2.01 10.29
C ALA A 31 0.47 -2.52 11.46
N VAL A 32 0.82 -3.81 11.44
CA VAL A 32 1.68 -4.43 12.46
C VAL A 32 3.08 -3.79 12.47
N ASN A 33 3.65 -3.52 11.31
CA ASN A 33 5.00 -2.93 11.20
C ASN A 33 5.06 -1.50 11.75
N LEU A 34 4.05 -0.68 11.42
CA LEU A 34 3.92 0.68 11.94
C LEU A 34 3.73 0.67 13.47
N ALA A 35 2.91 -0.27 14.00
CA ALA A 35 2.74 -0.43 15.43
C ALA A 35 4.04 -0.84 16.13
N ARG A 36 4.83 -1.75 15.55
CA ARG A 36 6.17 -2.12 16.04
C ARG A 36 7.14 -0.95 16.04
N ALA A 37 6.97 0.00 15.12
CA ALA A 37 7.71 1.26 15.09
C ALA A 37 7.21 2.30 16.10
N GLY A 38 6.26 1.95 16.97
CA GLY A 38 5.73 2.81 18.02
C GLY A 38 4.58 3.74 17.58
N ALA A 39 4.06 3.61 16.36
CA ALA A 39 2.94 4.39 15.89
C ALA A 39 1.61 3.97 16.57
N HIS A 40 0.67 4.91 16.67
CA HIS A 40 -0.73 4.62 16.97
C HIS A 40 -1.45 4.27 15.65
N VAL A 41 -1.87 3.04 15.49
CA VAL A 41 -2.41 2.54 14.22
C VAL A 41 -3.93 2.52 14.25
N ALA A 42 -4.53 3.03 13.18
CA ALA A 42 -5.92 2.82 12.81
C ALA A 42 -5.98 1.93 11.57
N ALA A 43 -6.34 0.66 11.72
CA ALA A 43 -6.58 -0.24 10.60
C ALA A 43 -8.05 -0.14 10.18
N ILE A 44 -8.31 0.17 8.90
CA ILE A 44 -9.66 0.26 8.37
C ILE A 44 -9.85 -0.72 7.20
N ASP A 45 -10.99 -1.38 7.18
CA ASP A 45 -11.38 -2.37 6.18
C ASP A 45 -12.90 -2.57 6.22
N ARG A 46 -13.48 -3.13 5.19
CA ARG A 46 -14.87 -3.61 5.21
C ARG A 46 -14.99 -5.00 5.85
N ASP A 47 -13.89 -5.76 5.95
CA ASP A 47 -13.83 -7.08 6.59
C ASP A 47 -13.57 -6.94 8.09
N GLU A 48 -14.64 -6.91 8.88
CA GLU A 48 -14.57 -6.80 10.33
C GLU A 48 -13.83 -7.98 10.98
N GLN A 49 -14.01 -9.20 10.46
CA GLN A 49 -13.30 -10.38 10.99
C GLN A 49 -11.78 -10.29 10.72
N GLY A 50 -11.41 -9.77 9.55
CA GLY A 50 -10.03 -9.47 9.23
C GLY A 50 -9.45 -8.41 10.17
N LEU A 51 -10.20 -7.36 10.48
CA LEU A 51 -9.80 -6.31 11.42
C LEU A 51 -9.61 -6.84 12.85
N GLU A 52 -10.45 -7.74 13.33
CA GLU A 52 -10.27 -8.38 14.64
C GLU A 52 -8.95 -9.16 14.72
N LYS A 53 -8.62 -9.92 13.67
CA LYS A 53 -7.33 -10.63 13.59
C LYS A 53 -6.16 -9.64 13.60
N THR A 54 -6.24 -8.57 12.81
CA THR A 54 -5.22 -7.52 12.80
C THR A 54 -5.06 -6.89 14.17
N ARG A 55 -6.16 -6.55 14.84
CA ARG A 55 -6.13 -5.98 16.20
C ARG A 55 -5.41 -6.87 17.20
N ALA A 56 -5.61 -8.19 17.11
CA ALA A 56 -4.94 -9.16 17.99
C ALA A 56 -3.42 -9.24 17.75
N GLU A 57 -2.94 -8.88 16.54
CA GLU A 57 -1.53 -8.88 16.19
C GLU A 57 -0.81 -7.55 16.49
N LEU A 58 -1.57 -6.45 16.70
CA LEU A 58 -0.99 -5.13 16.97
C LEU A 58 -0.34 -5.08 18.36
N PRO A 59 0.97 -4.82 18.47
CA PRO A 59 1.65 -4.69 19.75
C PRO A 59 1.30 -3.36 20.42
N GLY A 60 1.00 -3.39 21.73
CA GLY A 60 0.61 -2.22 22.50
C GLY A 60 -0.89 -2.04 22.62
N ASN A 61 -1.37 -0.87 23.02
CA ASN A 61 -2.77 -0.67 23.41
C ASN A 61 -3.44 0.59 22.81
N ARG A 62 -2.70 1.42 22.07
CA ARG A 62 -3.22 2.65 21.45
C ARG A 62 -3.43 2.47 19.94
N HIS A 63 -4.26 1.46 19.61
CA HIS A 63 -4.66 1.16 18.25
C HIS A 63 -6.18 1.02 18.17
N VAL A 64 -6.74 1.36 17.00
CA VAL A 64 -8.16 1.19 16.71
C VAL A 64 -8.36 0.45 15.40
N THR A 65 -9.50 -0.22 15.28
CA THR A 65 -9.99 -0.77 14.03
C THR A 65 -11.37 -0.18 13.74
N ALA A 66 -11.67 0.11 12.49
CA ALA A 66 -12.98 0.61 12.09
C ALA A 66 -13.42 -0.01 10.76
N SER A 67 -14.69 -0.42 10.69
CA SER A 67 -15.31 -0.82 9.43
C SER A 67 -15.40 0.39 8.50
N CYS A 68 -14.92 0.25 7.26
CA CYS A 68 -14.91 1.33 6.29
C CYS A 68 -14.91 0.79 4.86
N ASP A 69 -15.88 1.22 4.07
CA ASP A 69 -15.87 1.06 2.62
C ASP A 69 -15.20 2.27 1.97
N VAL A 70 -14.02 2.06 1.37
CA VAL A 70 -13.25 3.12 0.71
C VAL A 70 -13.93 3.67 -0.56
N THR A 71 -15.01 3.05 -1.03
CA THR A 71 -15.80 3.55 -2.17
C THR A 71 -16.92 4.51 -1.76
N ASP A 72 -17.18 4.60 -0.45
CA ASP A 72 -18.24 5.44 0.14
C ASP A 72 -17.63 6.63 0.91
N PRO A 73 -17.80 7.86 0.43
CA PRO A 73 -17.30 9.05 1.11
C PRO A 73 -17.81 9.22 2.55
N ASP A 74 -19.08 8.89 2.81
CA ASP A 74 -19.68 9.02 4.14
C ASP A 74 -19.05 8.00 5.12
N SER A 75 -18.79 6.79 4.65
CA SER A 75 -18.08 5.75 5.43
C SER A 75 -16.66 6.20 5.79
N ILE A 76 -15.93 6.80 4.84
CA ILE A 76 -14.59 7.32 5.09
C ILE A 76 -14.61 8.47 6.10
N GLU A 77 -15.57 9.38 5.97
CA GLU A 77 -15.70 10.52 6.89
C GLU A 77 -16.04 10.07 8.31
N GLN A 78 -16.94 9.11 8.47
CA GLN A 78 -17.28 8.52 9.77
C GLN A 78 -16.08 7.85 10.41
N ALA A 79 -15.34 7.02 9.65
CA ALA A 79 -14.11 6.39 10.13
C ALA A 79 -13.06 7.44 10.52
N SER A 80 -12.87 8.48 9.72
CA SER A 80 -11.92 9.57 10.00
C SER A 80 -12.24 10.30 11.31
N LYS A 81 -13.51 10.67 11.55
CA LYS A 81 -13.95 11.32 12.79
C LYS A 81 -13.74 10.42 14.03
N ALA A 82 -14.08 9.14 13.90
CA ALA A 82 -13.88 8.18 14.99
C ALA A 82 -12.39 8.00 15.33
N ILE A 83 -11.53 7.91 14.32
CA ILE A 83 -10.08 7.79 14.49
C ILE A 83 -9.51 9.08 15.11
N GLU A 84 -9.87 10.25 14.61
CA GLU A 84 -9.41 11.53 15.15
C GLU A 84 -9.81 11.71 16.62
N THR A 85 -11.02 11.30 16.99
CA THR A 85 -11.50 11.32 18.39
C THR A 85 -10.70 10.38 19.29
N ALA A 86 -10.35 9.19 18.82
CA ALA A 86 -9.70 8.16 19.61
C ALA A 86 -8.17 8.33 19.72
N LEU A 87 -7.51 8.76 18.64
CA LEU A 87 -6.05 8.77 18.51
C LEU A 87 -5.48 10.17 18.24
N GLY A 88 -6.28 11.11 17.78
CA GLY A 88 -5.85 12.40 17.28
C GLY A 88 -5.74 12.45 15.76
N PRO A 89 -5.24 13.56 15.20
CA PRO A 89 -5.18 13.77 13.76
C PRO A 89 -4.21 12.80 13.05
N CYS A 90 -4.55 12.46 11.81
CA CYS A 90 -3.75 11.56 10.98
C CYS A 90 -2.42 12.20 10.57
N HIS A 91 -1.31 11.46 10.74
CA HIS A 91 0.04 11.85 10.30
C HIS A 91 0.51 11.05 9.09
N VAL A 92 0.04 9.81 8.97
CA VAL A 92 0.39 8.89 7.88
C VAL A 92 -0.87 8.20 7.38
N LEU A 93 -1.08 8.21 6.07
CA LEU A 93 -2.09 7.37 5.42
C LEU A 93 -1.40 6.36 4.51
N VAL A 94 -1.70 5.08 4.71
CA VAL A 94 -1.32 4.02 3.79
C VAL A 94 -2.57 3.51 3.07
N ASN A 95 -2.65 3.77 1.78
CA ASN A 95 -3.69 3.22 0.92
C ASN A 95 -3.26 1.84 0.41
N ALA A 96 -3.84 0.77 0.98
CA ALA A 96 -3.56 -0.62 0.59
C ALA A 96 -4.83 -1.41 0.21
N ALA A 97 -6.04 -0.87 0.41
CA ALA A 97 -7.28 -1.51 -0.01
C ALA A 97 -7.30 -1.70 -1.53
N ALA A 98 -7.50 -2.93 -2.00
CA ALA A 98 -7.53 -3.21 -3.43
C ALA A 98 -8.33 -4.49 -3.74
N ILE A 99 -8.81 -4.59 -4.96
CA ILE A 99 -9.37 -5.82 -5.54
C ILE A 99 -8.73 -6.12 -6.88
N LEU A 100 -8.70 -7.40 -7.23
CA LEU A 100 -8.32 -7.91 -8.54
C LEU A 100 -9.50 -8.67 -9.16
N ARG A 101 -9.87 -8.28 -10.38
CA ARG A 101 -10.88 -8.96 -11.22
C ARG A 101 -10.21 -9.28 -12.55
N PRO A 102 -9.70 -10.53 -12.71
CA PRO A 102 -9.08 -10.94 -13.96
C PRO A 102 -10.09 -10.95 -15.12
N GLY A 103 -9.65 -10.61 -16.31
CA GLY A 103 -10.46 -10.61 -17.53
C GLY A 103 -9.73 -9.92 -18.67
N THR A 104 -10.16 -10.22 -19.91
CA THR A 104 -9.65 -9.54 -21.10
C THR A 104 -10.46 -8.26 -21.37
N LEU A 105 -9.83 -7.24 -21.94
CA LEU A 105 -10.48 -5.93 -22.13
C LEU A 105 -11.64 -5.97 -23.13
N ASP A 106 -11.63 -6.91 -24.07
CA ASP A 106 -12.69 -7.10 -25.07
C ASP A 106 -14.00 -7.61 -24.50
N THR A 107 -13.95 -8.32 -23.36
CA THR A 107 -15.15 -8.91 -22.71
C THR A 107 -15.43 -8.33 -21.33
N LEU A 108 -14.57 -7.47 -20.81
CA LEU A 108 -14.75 -6.87 -19.50
C LEU A 108 -15.99 -5.95 -19.47
N SER A 109 -16.91 -6.24 -18.54
CA SER A 109 -18.09 -5.40 -18.38
C SER A 109 -17.75 -4.02 -17.81
N LEU A 110 -18.52 -2.99 -18.17
CA LEU A 110 -18.37 -1.66 -17.58
C LEU A 110 -18.56 -1.67 -16.07
N ALA A 111 -19.42 -2.56 -15.54
CA ALA A 111 -19.64 -2.69 -14.11
C ALA A 111 -18.38 -3.18 -13.37
N GLU A 112 -17.70 -4.21 -13.89
CA GLU A 112 -16.45 -4.71 -13.31
C GLU A 112 -15.30 -3.71 -13.46
N TRP A 113 -15.23 -3.05 -14.62
CA TRP A 113 -14.28 -1.93 -14.83
C TRP A 113 -14.46 -0.86 -13.76
N ASN A 114 -15.68 -0.35 -13.58
CA ASN A 114 -15.99 0.68 -12.59
C ASN A 114 -15.75 0.20 -11.16
N LEU A 115 -16.09 -1.05 -10.84
CA LEU A 115 -15.86 -1.63 -9.53
C LEU A 115 -14.36 -1.64 -9.17
N VAL A 116 -13.48 -2.04 -10.09
CA VAL A 116 -12.04 -2.04 -9.84
C VAL A 116 -11.51 -0.61 -9.68
N LEU A 117 -11.94 0.32 -10.53
CA LEU A 117 -11.53 1.72 -10.42
C LEU A 117 -12.05 2.38 -9.15
N SER A 118 -13.30 2.09 -8.72
CA SER A 118 -13.87 2.68 -7.52
C SER A 118 -13.08 2.31 -6.27
N VAL A 119 -12.65 1.05 -6.13
CA VAL A 119 -11.84 0.61 -4.99
C VAL A 119 -10.38 1.07 -5.13
N ASN A 120 -9.74 0.71 -6.25
CA ASN A 120 -8.28 0.79 -6.37
C ASN A 120 -7.75 2.19 -6.67
N LEU A 121 -8.58 3.10 -7.18
CA LEU A 121 -8.18 4.45 -7.59
C LEU A 121 -9.02 5.52 -6.92
N THR A 122 -10.35 5.50 -7.11
CA THR A 122 -11.23 6.51 -6.52
C THR A 122 -11.18 6.47 -4.99
N GLY A 123 -11.18 5.27 -4.38
CA GLY A 123 -11.04 5.10 -2.94
C GLY A 123 -9.72 5.66 -2.39
N TYR A 124 -8.62 5.50 -3.12
CA TYR A 124 -7.33 6.10 -2.76
C TYR A 124 -7.38 7.62 -2.78
N PHE A 125 -8.04 8.19 -3.79
CA PHE A 125 -8.26 9.64 -3.87
C PHE A 125 -9.12 10.15 -2.72
N LEU A 126 -10.27 9.52 -2.43
CA LEU A 126 -11.18 9.92 -1.36
C LEU A 126 -10.50 9.84 0.01
N CYS A 127 -9.80 8.74 0.31
CA CYS A 127 -9.03 8.60 1.55
C CYS A 127 -7.92 9.66 1.64
N ALA A 128 -7.18 9.90 0.54
CA ALA A 128 -6.16 10.95 0.51
C ALA A 128 -6.78 12.33 0.79
N GLN A 129 -7.92 12.66 0.18
CA GLN A 129 -8.61 13.92 0.39
C GLN A 129 -9.02 14.11 1.86
N THR A 130 -9.63 13.11 2.47
CA THR A 130 -10.13 13.18 3.85
C THR A 130 -8.98 13.23 4.87
N PHE A 131 -8.08 12.26 4.86
CA PHE A 131 -6.98 12.19 5.83
C PHE A 131 -5.86 13.20 5.53
N GLY A 132 -5.63 13.49 4.25
CA GLY A 132 -4.67 14.51 3.82
C GLY A 132 -5.06 15.92 4.27
N ALA A 133 -6.35 16.24 4.38
CA ALA A 133 -6.80 17.50 4.92
C ALA A 133 -6.33 17.72 6.38
N GLN A 134 -6.29 16.67 7.19
CA GLN A 134 -5.75 16.72 8.56
C GLN A 134 -4.23 16.97 8.53
N MET A 135 -3.49 16.26 7.67
CA MET A 135 -2.04 16.41 7.51
C MET A 135 -1.65 17.83 7.06
N ARG A 136 -2.40 18.39 6.10
CA ARG A 136 -2.18 19.75 5.60
C ARG A 136 -2.41 20.81 6.69
N LYS A 137 -3.42 20.63 7.56
CA LYS A 137 -3.63 21.49 8.75
C LYS A 137 -2.48 21.37 9.75
N LEU A 138 -1.83 20.21 9.86
CA LEU A 138 -0.66 19.99 10.70
C LEU A 138 0.64 20.54 10.09
N GLY A 139 0.64 20.90 8.79
CA GLY A 139 1.84 21.28 8.05
C GLY A 139 2.84 20.14 7.88
N ARG A 140 2.42 18.88 8.07
CA ARG A 140 3.28 17.69 7.92
C ARG A 140 2.43 16.43 7.70
N GLY A 141 2.90 15.54 6.85
CA GLY A 141 2.25 14.25 6.65
C GLY A 141 2.96 13.37 5.61
N SER A 142 2.56 12.11 5.56
CA SER A 142 3.03 11.16 4.56
C SER A 142 1.87 10.31 4.03
N LEU A 143 1.66 10.36 2.73
CA LEU A 143 0.79 9.46 1.99
C LEU A 143 1.66 8.37 1.35
N VAL A 144 1.33 7.10 1.56
CA VAL A 144 1.98 5.97 0.91
C VAL A 144 0.92 5.13 0.23
N HIS A 145 1.05 4.95 -1.08
CA HIS A 145 0.07 4.23 -1.88
C HIS A 145 0.65 2.89 -2.34
N VAL A 146 -0.07 1.79 -2.09
CA VAL A 146 0.32 0.48 -2.60
C VAL A 146 -0.22 0.31 -4.02
N ALA A 147 0.68 0.49 -5.01
CA ALA A 147 0.36 0.24 -6.41
C ALA A 147 0.65 -1.23 -6.82
N SER A 148 1.41 -1.43 -7.87
CA SER A 148 1.89 -2.72 -8.37
C SER A 148 2.86 -2.49 -9.51
N ILE A 149 3.79 -3.40 -9.75
CA ILE A 149 4.56 -3.43 -11.01
C ILE A 149 3.65 -3.48 -12.25
N ALA A 150 2.42 -3.97 -12.12
CA ALA A 150 1.41 -3.97 -13.17
C ALA A 150 0.90 -2.54 -13.53
N GLY A 151 1.18 -1.53 -12.70
CA GLY A 151 0.90 -0.11 -13.02
C GLY A 151 1.89 0.48 -14.01
N SER A 152 3.13 0.01 -13.99
CA SER A 152 4.22 0.48 -14.90
C SER A 152 4.50 -0.52 -16.02
N ASN A 153 4.09 -1.79 -15.88
CA ASN A 153 4.29 -2.86 -16.87
C ASN A 153 2.95 -3.53 -17.15
N ALA A 154 2.46 -3.49 -18.36
CA ALA A 154 1.16 -4.03 -18.73
C ALA A 154 1.07 -5.53 -18.42
N GLN A 155 0.06 -5.92 -17.65
CA GLN A 155 -0.25 -7.31 -17.37
C GLN A 155 -1.51 -7.73 -18.15
N GLY A 156 -1.34 -8.60 -19.14
CA GLY A 156 -2.47 -9.15 -19.91
C GLY A 156 -3.46 -9.89 -19.01
N LYS A 157 -4.74 -9.80 -19.34
CA LYS A 157 -5.85 -10.45 -18.61
C LYS A 157 -6.03 -9.96 -17.17
N SER A 158 -5.57 -8.76 -16.84
CA SER A 158 -5.74 -8.17 -15.51
C SER A 158 -7.01 -7.32 -15.35
N GLY A 159 -7.88 -7.28 -16.37
CA GLY A 159 -9.04 -6.39 -16.39
C GLY A 159 -8.64 -4.91 -16.25
N ALA A 160 -9.32 -4.17 -15.40
CA ALA A 160 -9.01 -2.77 -15.11
C ALA A 160 -7.84 -2.60 -14.12
N TYR A 161 -7.28 -3.69 -13.57
CA TYR A 161 -6.31 -3.61 -12.46
C TYR A 161 -5.06 -2.82 -12.82
N SER A 162 -4.40 -3.16 -13.94
CA SER A 162 -3.18 -2.44 -14.38
C SER A 162 -3.45 -0.96 -14.59
N VAL A 163 -4.59 -0.61 -15.19
CA VAL A 163 -4.99 0.80 -15.41
C VAL A 163 -5.22 1.51 -14.09
N SER A 164 -5.89 0.85 -13.12
CA SER A 164 -6.10 1.41 -11.79
C SER A 164 -4.78 1.70 -11.07
N LYS A 165 -3.80 0.77 -11.16
CA LYS A 165 -2.51 0.92 -10.49
C LYS A 165 -1.59 1.95 -11.19
N ALA A 166 -1.70 2.12 -12.52
CA ALA A 166 -1.08 3.24 -13.23
C ALA A 166 -1.68 4.59 -12.78
N GLY A 167 -3.00 4.64 -12.61
CA GLY A 167 -3.69 5.81 -12.07
C GLY A 167 -3.22 6.18 -10.66
N VAL A 168 -2.99 5.19 -9.79
CA VAL A 168 -2.45 5.41 -8.42
C VAL A 168 -1.06 6.04 -8.46
N ILE A 169 -0.18 5.58 -9.37
CA ILE A 169 1.16 6.15 -9.51
C ILE A 169 1.07 7.63 -9.91
N MET A 170 0.21 7.97 -10.88
CA MET A 170 0.02 9.35 -11.29
C MET A 170 -0.69 10.19 -10.22
N LEU A 171 -1.70 9.65 -9.53
CA LEU A 171 -2.36 10.32 -8.41
C LEU A 171 -1.34 10.73 -7.33
N SER A 172 -0.43 9.82 -6.96
CA SER A 172 0.61 10.11 -5.97
C SER A 172 1.52 11.26 -6.40
N ARG A 173 1.94 11.29 -7.66
CA ARG A 173 2.77 12.38 -8.21
C ARG A 173 2.06 13.72 -8.19
N GLN A 174 0.76 13.73 -8.52
CA GLN A 174 -0.04 14.94 -8.47
C GLN A 174 -0.20 15.43 -7.02
N LEU A 175 -0.54 14.56 -6.07
CA LEU A 175 -0.62 14.88 -4.64
C LEU A 175 0.72 15.41 -4.10
N ALA A 176 1.83 14.80 -4.49
CA ALA A 176 3.17 15.25 -4.12
C ALA A 176 3.48 16.66 -4.60
N SER A 177 3.05 16.99 -5.82
CA SER A 177 3.23 18.32 -6.42
C SER A 177 2.35 19.38 -5.74
N GLU A 178 1.09 19.07 -5.50
CA GLU A 178 0.11 20.02 -4.98
C GLU A 178 0.29 20.24 -3.46
N TRP A 179 0.57 19.19 -2.70
CA TRP A 179 0.59 19.24 -1.22
C TRP A 179 1.99 19.28 -0.61
N GLY A 180 3.02 19.09 -1.43
CA GLY A 180 4.43 19.26 -0.99
C GLY A 180 4.70 20.62 -0.34
N PRO A 181 4.24 21.76 -0.91
CA PRO A 181 4.37 23.06 -0.29
C PRO A 181 3.69 23.20 1.10
N GLU A 182 2.71 22.33 1.39
CA GLU A 182 2.01 22.26 2.67
C GLU A 182 2.63 21.23 3.65
N GLY A 183 3.81 20.68 3.32
CA GLY A 183 4.55 19.73 4.16
C GLY A 183 4.04 18.28 4.07
N VAL A 184 3.21 17.94 3.09
CA VAL A 184 2.69 16.58 2.90
C VAL A 184 3.39 15.90 1.73
N ARG A 185 4.03 14.75 2.01
CA ARG A 185 4.67 13.91 1.00
C ARG A 185 3.69 12.85 0.48
N SER A 186 3.83 12.45 -0.77
CA SER A 186 3.05 11.36 -1.37
C SER A 186 3.97 10.49 -2.21
N ASN A 187 4.03 9.19 -1.90
CA ASN A 187 4.90 8.23 -2.58
C ASN A 187 4.15 6.91 -2.83
N VAL A 188 4.76 6.08 -3.67
CA VAL A 188 4.21 4.78 -4.08
C VAL A 188 5.17 3.66 -3.71
N VAL A 189 4.61 2.55 -3.23
CA VAL A 189 5.29 1.24 -3.25
C VAL A 189 4.61 0.38 -4.29
N SER A 190 5.39 -0.18 -5.21
CA SER A 190 4.90 -1.07 -6.28
C SER A 190 5.42 -2.49 -6.06
N PRO A 191 4.61 -3.37 -5.43
CA PRO A 191 4.96 -4.77 -5.24
C PRO A 191 5.06 -5.53 -6.56
N GLY A 192 5.97 -6.50 -6.58
CA GLY A 192 5.98 -7.58 -7.55
C GLY A 192 5.01 -8.71 -7.18
N MET A 193 5.48 -9.94 -7.29
CA MET A 193 4.72 -11.13 -6.89
C MET A 193 4.80 -11.31 -5.38
N VAL A 194 3.65 -11.27 -4.69
CA VAL A 194 3.53 -11.39 -3.23
C VAL A 194 2.51 -12.46 -2.89
N ILE A 195 2.77 -13.32 -1.90
CA ILE A 195 1.80 -14.27 -1.37
C ILE A 195 0.87 -13.52 -0.40
N THR A 196 -0.39 -13.38 -0.79
CA THR A 196 -1.45 -12.74 0.00
C THR A 196 -2.75 -13.51 -0.20
N PRO A 197 -3.79 -13.31 0.64
CA PRO A 197 -5.10 -13.92 0.39
C PRO A 197 -5.66 -13.62 -1.02
N MET A 198 -5.43 -12.41 -1.55
CA MET A 198 -5.84 -12.03 -2.91
C MET A 198 -5.17 -12.87 -4.00
N SER A 199 -3.92 -13.30 -3.81
CA SER A 199 -3.12 -14.05 -4.80
C SER A 199 -3.02 -15.54 -4.50
N GLN A 200 -3.53 -16.00 -3.35
CA GLN A 200 -3.35 -17.38 -2.87
C GLN A 200 -3.78 -18.42 -3.91
N ALA A 201 -4.92 -18.23 -4.56
CA ALA A 201 -5.41 -19.15 -5.58
C ALA A 201 -4.42 -19.40 -6.73
N PHE A 202 -3.54 -18.44 -7.04
CA PHE A 202 -2.50 -18.65 -8.04
C PHE A 202 -1.42 -19.59 -7.55
N TYR A 203 -1.07 -19.52 -6.24
CA TYR A 203 0.00 -20.30 -5.62
C TYR A 203 -0.46 -21.70 -5.21
N ASP A 204 -1.77 -21.93 -5.08
CA ASP A 204 -2.36 -23.25 -4.88
C ASP A 204 -2.24 -24.13 -6.13
N THR A 205 -1.94 -23.56 -7.29
CA THR A 205 -1.72 -24.30 -8.53
C THR A 205 -0.30 -24.90 -8.52
N PRO A 206 -0.18 -26.25 -8.69
CA PRO A 206 1.12 -26.91 -8.66
C PRO A 206 2.14 -26.33 -9.64
N GLY A 207 3.37 -26.13 -9.18
CA GLY A 207 4.50 -25.62 -9.96
C GLY A 207 4.45 -24.11 -10.29
N VAL A 208 3.43 -23.38 -9.85
CA VAL A 208 3.36 -21.91 -10.07
C VAL A 208 4.39 -21.18 -9.23
N THR A 209 4.52 -21.56 -7.95
CA THR A 209 5.50 -20.96 -7.04
C THR A 209 6.92 -21.12 -7.56
N GLU A 210 7.28 -22.31 -8.01
CA GLU A 210 8.60 -22.62 -8.55
C GLU A 210 8.89 -21.80 -9.82
N ARG A 211 7.94 -21.79 -10.78
CA ARG A 211 8.10 -21.03 -12.03
C ARG A 211 8.23 -19.53 -11.78
N ARG A 212 7.42 -18.96 -10.88
CA ARG A 212 7.49 -17.53 -10.53
C ARG A 212 8.77 -17.18 -9.77
N SER A 213 9.21 -18.05 -8.87
CA SER A 213 10.48 -17.90 -8.17
C SER A 213 11.66 -17.97 -9.15
N ALA A 214 11.61 -18.85 -10.14
CA ALA A 214 12.68 -19.03 -11.12
C ALA A 214 12.90 -17.78 -12.00
N VAL A 215 11.86 -17.00 -12.31
CA VAL A 215 12.00 -15.77 -13.09
C VAL A 215 12.31 -14.53 -12.24
N THR A 216 12.23 -14.64 -10.92
CA THR A 216 12.59 -13.58 -9.99
C THR A 216 14.06 -13.68 -9.62
N PRO A 217 14.91 -12.64 -9.79
CA PRO A 217 16.32 -12.69 -9.42
C PRO A 217 16.59 -13.14 -7.98
N MET A 218 15.75 -12.70 -7.04
CA MET A 218 15.84 -13.11 -5.63
C MET A 218 15.39 -14.55 -5.37
N ARG A 219 14.96 -15.29 -6.41
CA ARG A 219 14.59 -16.73 -6.38
C ARG A 219 13.53 -17.10 -5.36
N ARG A 220 12.70 -16.14 -4.97
CA ARG A 220 11.54 -16.34 -4.10
C ARG A 220 10.39 -15.40 -4.47
N ILE A 221 9.20 -15.75 -4.04
CA ILE A 221 8.06 -14.86 -4.01
C ILE A 221 8.15 -14.01 -2.74
N ALA A 222 7.74 -12.75 -2.81
CA ALA A 222 7.72 -11.86 -1.65
C ALA A 222 6.61 -12.24 -0.67
N MET A 223 6.84 -11.94 0.60
CA MET A 223 5.84 -11.97 1.66
C MET A 223 5.33 -10.54 1.92
N PRO A 224 4.14 -10.37 2.53
CA PRO A 224 3.62 -9.05 2.89
C PRO A 224 4.59 -8.17 3.69
N GLN A 225 5.45 -8.80 4.51
CA GLN A 225 6.48 -8.11 5.28
C GLN A 225 7.50 -7.38 4.39
N ASP A 226 7.93 -7.98 3.28
CA ASP A 226 8.88 -7.34 2.34
C ASP A 226 8.34 -5.99 1.82
N ILE A 227 7.03 -5.89 1.67
CA ILE A 227 6.35 -4.66 1.23
C ILE A 227 6.15 -3.69 2.39
N ALA A 228 5.77 -4.21 3.56
CA ALA A 228 5.55 -3.42 4.76
C ALA A 228 6.81 -2.66 5.20
N ASP A 229 7.99 -3.23 5.01
CA ASP A 229 9.26 -2.57 5.34
C ASP A 229 9.49 -1.32 4.47
N ALA A 230 9.26 -1.42 3.15
CA ALA A 230 9.37 -0.28 2.24
C ALA A 230 8.31 0.80 2.53
N VAL A 231 7.07 0.39 2.84
CA VAL A 231 5.99 1.31 3.24
C VAL A 231 6.36 2.04 4.53
N THR A 232 6.89 1.33 5.52
CA THR A 232 7.30 1.91 6.81
C THR A 232 8.43 2.92 6.63
N PHE A 233 9.40 2.64 5.75
CA PHE A 233 10.44 3.62 5.39
C PHE A 233 9.83 4.89 4.79
N LEU A 234 8.95 4.79 3.79
CA LEU A 234 8.31 5.96 3.16
C LEU A 234 7.40 6.73 4.12
N ALA A 235 6.77 6.06 5.08
CA ALA A 235 5.96 6.67 6.13
C ALA A 235 6.81 7.48 7.12
N SER A 236 8.08 7.13 7.30
CA SER A 236 8.99 7.64 8.33
C SER A 236 9.63 8.99 7.99
N ASP A 237 10.26 9.60 8.98
CA ASP A 237 11.10 10.81 8.79
C ASP A 237 12.38 10.53 8.00
N ARG A 238 12.78 9.26 7.87
CA ARG A 238 13.94 8.87 7.04
C ARG A 238 13.70 9.14 5.57
N ALA A 239 12.44 9.20 5.13
CA ALA A 239 12.03 9.55 3.78
C ALA A 239 11.63 11.04 3.62
N SER A 240 12.12 11.94 4.49
CA SER A 240 11.70 13.35 4.51
C SER A 240 11.93 14.11 3.21
N TYR A 241 12.84 13.66 2.36
CA TYR A 241 13.12 14.27 1.04
C TYR A 241 12.70 13.39 -0.14
N VAL A 242 11.98 12.29 0.13
CA VAL A 242 11.38 11.42 -0.90
C VAL A 242 9.94 11.86 -1.11
N ASN A 243 9.62 12.40 -2.29
CA ASN A 243 8.29 12.90 -2.62
C ASN A 243 7.99 12.73 -4.11
N GLY A 244 6.83 12.15 -4.45
CA GLY A 244 6.41 11.87 -5.83
C GLY A 244 7.07 10.66 -6.46
N ASP A 245 7.76 9.83 -5.67
CA ASP A 245 8.54 8.70 -6.17
C ASP A 245 7.81 7.36 -6.05
N GLU A 246 8.31 6.37 -6.80
CA GLU A 246 7.83 5.00 -6.83
C GLU A 246 8.95 4.03 -6.45
N ILE A 247 8.83 3.37 -5.29
CA ILE A 247 9.72 2.28 -4.90
C ILE A 247 9.15 0.95 -5.40
N VAL A 248 9.85 0.32 -6.33
CA VAL A 248 9.53 -1.02 -6.83
C VAL A 248 10.13 -2.07 -5.89
N VAL A 249 9.28 -2.95 -5.35
CA VAL A 249 9.66 -4.04 -4.44
C VAL A 249 9.25 -5.37 -5.06
N ASP A 250 10.09 -5.88 -5.98
CA ASP A 250 9.76 -7.01 -6.85
C ASP A 250 10.86 -8.09 -6.95
N GLY A 251 11.87 -8.01 -6.09
CA GLY A 251 13.01 -8.94 -6.14
C GLY A 251 13.85 -8.83 -7.41
N GLY A 252 13.78 -7.70 -8.12
CA GLY A 252 14.50 -7.39 -9.36
C GLY A 252 13.77 -7.87 -10.63
N PHE A 253 12.56 -8.39 -10.53
CA PHE A 253 11.84 -8.99 -11.66
C PHE A 253 11.71 -8.05 -12.86
N THR A 254 11.26 -6.80 -12.67
CA THR A 254 11.07 -5.86 -13.78
C THR A 254 12.37 -5.30 -14.35
N ARG A 255 13.50 -5.53 -13.70
CA ARG A 255 14.83 -5.05 -14.14
C ARG A 255 15.60 -6.06 -14.98
N THR A 256 15.04 -7.24 -15.22
CA THR A 256 15.73 -8.38 -15.87
C THR A 256 15.13 -8.79 -17.20
N ILE A 257 14.39 -7.89 -17.86
CA ILE A 257 13.76 -8.18 -19.16
C ILE A 257 14.80 -8.62 -20.22
N MET A 258 16.03 -8.14 -20.13
CA MET A 258 17.10 -8.52 -21.05
C MET A 258 17.56 -9.97 -20.88
N ASN A 259 17.26 -10.61 -19.74
CA ASN A 259 17.53 -12.04 -19.54
C ASN A 259 16.62 -12.95 -20.37
N LEU A 260 15.52 -12.39 -20.92
CA LEU A 260 14.63 -13.10 -21.83
C LEU A 260 15.14 -13.08 -23.29
N VAL A 261 16.19 -12.33 -23.59
CA VAL A 261 16.80 -12.25 -24.92
C VAL A 261 17.95 -13.28 -24.98
N PRO A 262 17.83 -14.34 -25.79
CA PRO A 262 18.87 -15.34 -25.92
C PRO A 262 20.21 -14.73 -26.31
N ARG A 263 21.29 -15.14 -25.65
CA ARG A 263 22.67 -14.72 -25.99
C ARG A 263 23.51 -15.96 -26.30
N PRO A 264 23.97 -16.14 -27.53
CA PRO A 264 24.81 -17.29 -27.89
C PRO A 264 25.99 -17.44 -26.95
N GLY A 265 26.18 -18.64 -26.35
CA GLY A 265 27.27 -18.94 -25.41
C GLY A 265 27.05 -18.50 -23.96
N HIS A 266 25.85 -18.07 -23.60
CA HIS A 266 25.47 -17.61 -22.25
C HIS A 266 24.11 -18.18 -21.79
N ASP A 267 23.72 -19.35 -22.27
CA ASP A 267 22.49 -20.08 -21.92
C ASP A 267 22.60 -20.77 -20.55
#